data_655ce7ec8935a1ce572e4d44cdd22a9d
#
_entry.id   655ce7ec8935a1ce572e4d44cdd22a9d
#
_cell.length_a   1.000
_cell.length_b   1.000
_cell.length_c   1.000
_cell.angle_alpha   90.00
_cell.angle_beta   90.00
_cell.angle_gamma   90.00
#
_symmetry.space_group_name_H-M   'P 1'
#
loop_
_entity.id
_entity.type
_entity.pdbx_description
1 polymer ?
#
loop_
_entity_poly.entity_id
_entity_poly.type
_entity_poly.pdbx_seq_one_letter_code
_entity_poly.pdbx_strand_id
1 'polypeptide(L)'
;HGFLGVVCFVHPALRVEQVTVLDLPGHCHRGAVVLDLAGKGRAFRLIATHLSLSQALRIVQMRTIGQHVFRRDDRPTVICGDLNEWRPWGGLALSRAVLGAAFDGPARATFPVRRPILPLDRFLAGQGARIDRTEVLDGPGIRIASDHRPLAARISLACPD
;
A
#
# COMPACT_ATOMS: atom_id res chain seq x y z
N HIS A 1 -12.24 9.75 -15.64
CA HIS A 1 -12.49 8.65 -14.71
C HIS A 1 -11.39 8.67 -13.66
N GLY A 2 -11.74 8.96 -12.39
CA GLY A 2 -10.83 8.95 -11.25
C GLY A 2 -11.27 7.91 -10.24
N PHE A 3 -10.34 7.41 -9.45
CA PHE A 3 -10.66 6.62 -8.27
C PHE A 3 -10.92 7.52 -7.09
N LEU A 4 -11.89 7.19 -6.27
CA LEU A 4 -12.07 7.87 -5.00
C LEU A 4 -10.92 7.48 -4.06
N GLY A 5 -10.07 8.45 -3.74
CA GLY A 5 -9.16 8.37 -2.61
C GLY A 5 -7.73 7.90 -2.88
N VAL A 6 -7.27 7.81 -4.14
CA VAL A 6 -5.85 7.49 -4.42
C VAL A 6 -5.23 8.51 -5.35
N VAL A 7 -4.15 9.16 -4.89
CA VAL A 7 -3.28 10.01 -5.68
C VAL A 7 -1.83 9.70 -5.35
N CYS A 8 -0.95 9.69 -6.35
CA CYS A 8 0.47 9.43 -6.17
C CYS A 8 1.28 10.62 -6.70
N PHE A 9 2.15 11.16 -5.85
CA PHE A 9 3.16 12.13 -6.24
C PHE A 9 4.53 11.43 -6.25
N VAL A 10 5.21 11.45 -7.37
CA VAL A 10 6.51 10.81 -7.55
C VAL A 10 7.59 11.88 -7.62
N HIS A 11 8.62 11.75 -6.76
CA HIS A 11 9.75 12.68 -6.79
C HIS A 11 10.51 12.57 -8.12
N PRO A 12 10.97 13.69 -8.74
CA PRO A 12 11.64 13.69 -10.05
C PRO A 12 12.92 12.84 -10.14
N ALA A 13 13.54 12.49 -9.00
CA ALA A 13 14.68 11.58 -8.98
C ALA A 13 14.31 10.11 -9.29
N LEU A 14 13.02 9.78 -9.31
CA LEU A 14 12.50 8.48 -9.70
C LEU A 14 11.87 8.59 -11.09
N ARG A 15 12.26 7.69 -11.99
CA ARG A 15 11.65 7.56 -13.31
C ARG A 15 10.43 6.65 -13.21
N VAL A 16 9.30 7.11 -13.68
CA VAL A 16 8.10 6.29 -13.86
C VAL A 16 8.25 5.53 -15.18
N GLU A 17 8.36 4.21 -15.10
CA GLU A 17 8.50 3.33 -16.28
C GLU A 17 7.13 2.94 -16.82
N GLN A 18 6.19 2.65 -15.92
CA GLN A 18 4.83 2.28 -16.28
C GLN A 18 3.85 2.71 -15.20
N VAL A 19 2.66 3.09 -15.64
CA VAL A 19 1.50 3.33 -14.79
C VAL A 19 0.38 2.38 -15.21
N THR A 20 -0.17 1.65 -14.27
CA THR A 20 -1.36 0.82 -14.48
C THR A 20 -2.39 1.17 -13.42
N VAL A 21 -3.61 1.26 -13.85
CA VAL A 21 -4.75 1.52 -12.97
C VAL A 21 -5.60 0.26 -12.93
N LEU A 22 -5.80 -0.26 -11.72
CA LEU A 22 -6.64 -1.43 -11.48
C LEU A 22 -7.98 -0.97 -10.91
N ASP A 23 -9.05 -1.36 -11.58
CA ASP A 23 -10.38 -1.28 -11.00
C ASP A 23 -10.56 -2.43 -10.00
N LEU A 24 -10.98 -2.11 -8.78
CA LEU A 24 -11.15 -3.10 -7.72
C LEU A 24 -12.63 -3.39 -7.50
N PRO A 25 -13.01 -4.66 -7.29
CA PRO A 25 -14.40 -5.04 -7.10
C PRO A 25 -15.07 -4.31 -5.94
N GLY A 26 -16.34 -3.92 -6.11
CA GLY A 26 -17.16 -3.29 -5.09
C GLY A 26 -17.93 -2.07 -5.58
N HIS A 27 -18.85 -1.59 -4.74
CA HIS A 27 -19.79 -0.52 -5.12
C HIS A 27 -19.22 0.91 -5.01
N CYS A 28 -18.05 1.08 -4.41
CA CYS A 28 -17.49 2.40 -4.08
C CYS A 28 -16.40 2.89 -5.05
N HIS A 29 -16.31 2.34 -6.25
CA HIS A 29 -15.28 2.70 -7.25
C HIS A 29 -13.86 2.77 -6.67
N ARG A 30 -13.50 1.77 -5.85
CA ARG A 30 -12.15 1.64 -5.31
C ARG A 30 -11.21 1.16 -6.41
N GLY A 31 -9.96 1.62 -6.35
CA GLY A 31 -8.96 1.22 -7.31
C GLY A 31 -7.57 1.14 -6.69
N ALA A 32 -6.63 0.62 -7.47
CA ALA A 32 -5.22 0.68 -7.14
C ALA A 32 -4.44 1.32 -8.28
N VAL A 33 -3.52 2.19 -7.93
CA VAL A 33 -2.52 2.75 -8.85
C VAL A 33 -1.25 1.94 -8.71
N VAL A 34 -0.83 1.29 -9.76
CA VAL A 34 0.41 0.51 -9.85
C VAL A 34 1.43 1.33 -10.62
N LEU A 35 2.53 1.64 -9.97
CA LEU A 35 3.66 2.37 -10.53
C LEU A 35 4.87 1.46 -10.60
N ASP A 36 5.38 1.20 -11.79
CA ASP A 36 6.70 0.64 -11.98
C ASP A 36 7.71 1.80 -12.04
N LEU A 37 8.60 1.82 -11.07
CA LEU A 37 9.51 2.94 -10.79
C LEU A 37 10.96 2.48 -10.89
N ALA A 38 11.84 3.36 -11.36
CA ALA A 38 13.28 3.15 -11.35
C ALA A 38 14.02 4.37 -10.79
N GLY A 39 15.07 4.10 -10.02
CA GLY A 39 15.95 5.15 -9.48
C GLY A 39 17.22 4.56 -8.87
N LYS A 40 18.35 5.26 -9.02
CA LYS A 40 19.67 4.84 -8.52
C LYS A 40 20.06 3.41 -8.96
N GLY A 41 19.73 3.04 -10.22
CA GLY A 41 20.04 1.73 -10.78
C GLY A 41 19.15 0.58 -10.31
N ARG A 42 18.05 0.86 -9.60
CA ARG A 42 17.11 -0.14 -9.10
C ARG A 42 15.70 0.12 -9.59
N ALA A 43 15.01 -0.93 -9.97
CA ALA A 43 13.60 -0.91 -10.30
C ALA A 43 12.77 -1.54 -9.19
N PHE A 44 11.57 -1.01 -8.97
CA PHE A 44 10.62 -1.54 -7.99
C PHE A 44 9.18 -1.17 -8.37
N ARG A 45 8.23 -1.84 -7.78
CA ARG A 45 6.80 -1.61 -7.97
C ARG A 45 6.19 -1.01 -6.72
N LEU A 46 5.43 0.06 -6.88
CA LEU A 46 4.60 0.64 -5.84
C LEU A 46 3.13 0.47 -6.21
N ILE A 47 2.33 -0.06 -5.30
CA ILE A 47 0.89 -0.22 -5.44
C ILE A 47 0.22 0.61 -4.36
N ALA A 48 -0.42 1.69 -4.75
CA ALA A 48 -1.17 2.54 -3.84
C ALA A 48 -2.67 2.24 -3.98
N THR A 49 -3.34 2.02 -2.86
CA THR A 49 -4.77 1.65 -2.85
C THR A 49 -5.49 2.17 -1.61
N HIS A 50 -6.82 2.28 -1.72
CA HIS A 50 -7.71 2.51 -0.60
C HIS A 50 -8.81 1.44 -0.65
N LEU A 51 -8.73 0.46 0.25
CA LEU A 51 -9.61 -0.70 0.25
C LEU A 51 -10.97 -0.44 0.89
N SER A 52 -11.89 -1.36 0.68
CA SER A 52 -13.24 -1.30 1.24
C SER A 52 -13.26 -1.50 2.76
N LEU A 53 -14.24 -0.90 3.43
CA LEU A 53 -14.57 -1.18 4.83
C LEU A 53 -15.07 -2.62 5.05
N SER A 54 -15.68 -3.24 4.04
CA SER A 54 -16.15 -4.62 4.11
C SER A 54 -15.00 -5.60 4.03
N GLN A 55 -14.89 -6.51 5.01
CA GLN A 55 -13.85 -7.53 5.02
C GLN A 55 -13.92 -8.45 3.80
N ALA A 56 -15.10 -8.86 3.38
CA ALA A 56 -15.27 -9.71 2.21
C ALA A 56 -14.76 -9.02 0.94
N LEU A 57 -15.10 -7.75 0.76
CA LEU A 57 -14.60 -6.95 -0.38
C LEU A 57 -13.09 -6.73 -0.29
N ARG A 58 -12.51 -6.45 0.89
CA ARG A 58 -11.05 -6.34 1.04
C ARG A 58 -10.33 -7.60 0.58
N ILE A 59 -10.84 -8.77 0.95
CA ILE A 59 -10.26 -10.06 0.53
C ILE A 59 -10.26 -10.16 -1.00
N VAL A 60 -11.37 -9.87 -1.66
CA VAL A 60 -11.47 -9.93 -3.12
C VAL A 60 -10.58 -8.87 -3.77
N GLN A 61 -10.55 -7.65 -3.24
CA GLN A 61 -9.70 -6.56 -3.73
C GLN A 61 -8.22 -6.90 -3.61
N MET A 62 -7.76 -7.40 -2.46
CA MET A 62 -6.37 -7.83 -2.28
C MET A 62 -6.01 -9.02 -3.14
N ARG A 63 -6.94 -9.94 -3.39
CA ARG A 63 -6.75 -11.04 -4.34
C ARG A 63 -6.57 -10.53 -5.77
N THR A 64 -7.35 -9.53 -6.18
CA THR A 64 -7.21 -8.89 -7.49
C THR A 64 -5.83 -8.23 -7.64
N ILE A 65 -5.36 -7.51 -6.62
CA ILE A 65 -4.02 -6.94 -6.58
C ILE A 65 -2.96 -8.04 -6.66
N GLY A 66 -3.07 -9.10 -5.86
CA GLY A 66 -2.15 -10.24 -5.87
C GLY A 66 -2.07 -10.91 -7.23
N GLN A 67 -3.19 -11.18 -7.88
CA GLN A 67 -3.24 -11.75 -9.23
C GLN A 67 -2.57 -10.85 -10.27
N HIS A 68 -2.70 -9.53 -10.13
CA HIS A 68 -2.01 -8.58 -11.01
C HIS A 68 -0.49 -8.67 -10.82
N VAL A 69 -0.01 -8.69 -9.58
CA VAL A 69 1.42 -8.84 -9.26
C VAL A 69 1.98 -10.13 -9.83
N PHE A 70 1.26 -11.25 -9.68
CA PHE A 70 1.68 -12.57 -10.18
C PHE A 70 1.83 -12.68 -11.71
N ARG A 71 1.09 -11.87 -12.44
CA ARG A 71 1.14 -11.85 -13.91
C ARG A 71 2.25 -10.96 -14.47
N ARG A 72 2.98 -10.31 -13.60
CA ARG A 72 4.06 -9.39 -13.93
C ARG A 72 5.40 -10.01 -13.60
N ASP A 73 6.46 -9.34 -14.04
CA ASP A 73 7.83 -9.65 -13.70
C ASP A 73 8.07 -9.59 -12.18
N ASP A 74 8.94 -10.43 -11.70
CA ASP A 74 9.39 -10.41 -10.30
C ASP A 74 10.27 -9.18 -10.06
N ARG A 75 9.71 -8.21 -9.39
CA ARG A 75 10.46 -7.03 -8.92
C ARG A 75 10.06 -6.69 -7.49
N PRO A 76 10.98 -6.07 -6.73
CA PRO A 76 10.66 -5.60 -5.39
C PRO A 76 9.36 -4.81 -5.39
N THR A 77 8.39 -5.24 -4.58
CA THR A 77 7.04 -4.68 -4.61
C THR A 77 6.62 -4.17 -3.23
N VAL A 78 6.02 -2.99 -3.21
CA VAL A 78 5.44 -2.35 -2.03
C VAL A 78 3.97 -2.06 -2.27
N ILE A 79 3.11 -2.46 -1.36
CA ILE A 79 1.69 -2.11 -1.32
C ILE A 79 1.49 -1.10 -0.19
N CYS A 80 0.81 0.01 -0.45
CA CYS A 80 0.59 1.03 0.56
C CYS A 80 -0.78 1.73 0.41
N GLY A 81 -1.20 2.36 1.49
CA GLY A 81 -2.42 3.16 1.57
C GLY A 81 -3.30 2.78 2.75
N ASP A 82 -4.53 3.28 2.74
CA ASP A 82 -5.57 2.88 3.69
C ASP A 82 -6.13 1.51 3.29
N LEU A 83 -5.63 0.47 3.94
CA LEU A 83 -6.05 -0.90 3.69
C LEU A 83 -7.31 -1.29 4.47
N ASN A 84 -7.81 -0.40 5.33
CA ASN A 84 -8.99 -0.62 6.18
C ASN A 84 -8.95 -1.92 7.00
N GLU A 85 -7.73 -2.48 7.20
CA GLU A 85 -7.54 -3.71 7.97
C GLU A 85 -7.04 -3.36 9.38
N TRP A 86 -7.96 -3.35 10.30
CA TRP A 86 -7.73 -2.94 11.69
C TRP A 86 -6.97 -3.98 12.54
N ARG A 87 -6.90 -5.24 12.10
CA ARG A 87 -6.17 -6.27 12.83
C ARG A 87 -4.67 -6.09 12.67
N PRO A 88 -3.89 -6.02 13.76
CA PRO A 88 -2.44 -5.82 13.66
C PRO A 88 -1.72 -6.89 12.82
N TRP A 89 -2.20 -8.12 12.84
CA TRP A 89 -1.64 -9.25 12.06
C TRP A 89 -2.12 -9.28 10.60
N GLY A 90 -2.96 -8.32 10.16
CA GLY A 90 -3.41 -8.19 8.77
C GLY A 90 -4.62 -9.05 8.39
N GLY A 91 -5.09 -9.90 9.29
CA GLY A 91 -6.24 -10.78 9.02
C GLY A 91 -6.07 -11.63 7.75
N LEU A 92 -7.18 -12.14 7.23
CA LEU A 92 -7.15 -12.93 5.99
C LEU A 92 -6.85 -12.08 4.75
N ALA A 93 -7.32 -10.81 4.73
CA ALA A 93 -7.17 -9.96 3.55
C ALA A 93 -5.71 -9.71 3.16
N LEU A 94 -4.81 -9.57 4.14
CA LEU A 94 -3.37 -9.31 3.90
C LEU A 94 -2.52 -10.59 3.95
N SER A 95 -3.15 -11.76 4.00
CA SER A 95 -2.44 -13.03 4.10
C SER A 95 -1.82 -13.46 2.76
N ARG A 96 -0.77 -14.30 2.85
CA ARG A 96 -0.18 -14.97 1.69
C ARG A 96 -1.21 -15.76 0.87
N ALA A 97 -2.20 -16.36 1.52
CA ALA A 97 -3.25 -17.13 0.83
C ALA A 97 -4.11 -16.26 -0.10
N VAL A 98 -4.31 -15.01 0.25
CA VAL A 98 -5.08 -14.06 -0.56
C VAL A 98 -4.19 -13.35 -1.59
N LEU A 99 -3.03 -12.85 -1.17
CA LEU A 99 -2.08 -12.15 -2.04
C LEU A 99 -1.31 -13.06 -3.00
N GLY A 100 -1.18 -14.34 -2.65
CA GLY A 100 -0.39 -15.31 -3.39
C GLY A 100 1.11 -15.28 -3.07
N ALA A 101 1.64 -14.20 -2.53
CA ALA A 101 3.00 -14.03 -2.05
C ALA A 101 3.03 -13.49 -0.63
N ALA A 102 4.17 -13.62 0.04
CA ALA A 102 4.39 -13.03 1.35
C ALA A 102 4.68 -11.54 1.20
N PHE A 103 3.84 -10.73 1.85
CA PHE A 103 4.07 -9.30 2.04
C PHE A 103 4.01 -9.02 3.54
N ASP A 104 4.95 -8.25 4.05
CA ASP A 104 5.05 -7.95 5.47
C ASP A 104 5.30 -6.46 5.71
N GLY A 105 4.84 -6.00 6.88
CA GLY A 105 5.04 -4.62 7.31
C GLY A 105 4.42 -4.36 8.68
N PRO A 106 5.05 -3.47 9.47
CA PRO A 106 4.57 -3.20 10.83
C PRO A 106 3.22 -2.50 10.83
N ALA A 107 2.35 -2.92 11.75
CA ALA A 107 1.10 -2.25 12.03
C ALA A 107 1.35 -1.04 12.94
N ARG A 108 0.99 0.15 12.48
CA ARG A 108 1.09 1.39 13.25
C ARG A 108 -0.28 2.06 13.33
N ALA A 109 -0.70 2.44 14.52
CA ALA A 109 -1.98 3.11 14.71
C ALA A 109 -1.98 4.50 14.06
N THR A 110 -2.88 4.74 13.12
CA THR A 110 -3.03 5.99 12.37
C THR A 110 -4.40 6.63 12.54
N PHE A 111 -5.41 5.85 12.91
CA PHE A 111 -6.80 6.30 13.05
C PHE A 111 -7.34 6.05 14.46
N PRO A 112 -8.20 6.92 15.00
CA PRO A 112 -8.50 8.28 14.55
C PRO A 112 -7.34 9.25 14.88
N VAL A 113 -7.22 10.34 14.13
CA VAL A 113 -6.07 11.26 14.20
C VAL A 113 -5.77 11.81 15.59
N ARG A 114 -6.77 12.07 16.41
CA ARG A 114 -6.58 12.65 17.76
C ARG A 114 -6.04 11.64 18.76
N ARG A 115 -6.46 10.37 18.67
CA ARG A 115 -6.07 9.27 19.55
C ARG A 115 -5.96 7.97 18.74
N PRO A 116 -4.88 7.78 17.99
CA PRO A 116 -4.78 6.64 17.10
C PRO A 116 -4.75 5.32 17.85
N ILE A 117 -5.63 4.41 17.44
CA ILE A 117 -5.74 3.06 18.00
C ILE A 117 -5.82 1.99 16.90
N LEU A 118 -6.26 2.35 15.69
CA LEU A 118 -6.42 1.42 14.57
C LEU A 118 -5.32 1.62 13.53
N PRO A 119 -4.67 0.53 13.09
CA PRO A 119 -3.61 0.57 12.08
C PRO A 119 -4.18 0.40 10.67
N LEU A 120 -5.01 1.33 10.21
CA LEU A 120 -5.69 1.25 8.92
C LEU A 120 -4.75 1.49 7.74
N ASP A 121 -3.82 2.45 7.89
CA ASP A 121 -2.81 2.76 6.91
C ASP A 121 -1.61 1.83 7.05
N ARG A 122 -1.16 1.26 5.93
CA ARG A 122 -0.08 0.28 5.91
C ARG A 122 0.90 0.52 4.78
N PHE A 123 2.14 0.07 5.03
CA PHE A 123 3.09 -0.34 4.02
C PHE A 123 3.34 -1.83 4.18
N LEU A 124 3.24 -2.57 3.08
CA LEU A 124 3.56 -3.99 3.01
C LEU A 124 4.61 -4.17 1.91
N ALA A 125 5.71 -4.84 2.21
CA ALA A 125 6.80 -5.07 1.28
C ALA A 125 7.00 -6.57 1.04
N GLY A 126 7.34 -6.93 -0.19
CA GLY A 126 7.60 -8.30 -0.61
C GLY A 126 8.40 -8.37 -1.89
N GLN A 127 8.70 -9.58 -2.37
CA GLN A 127 9.43 -9.82 -3.63
C GLN A 127 10.78 -9.07 -3.71
N GLY A 128 11.55 -9.07 -2.62
CA GLY A 128 12.84 -8.36 -2.55
C GLY A 128 12.77 -6.92 -2.03
N ALA A 129 11.59 -6.40 -1.71
CA ALA A 129 11.44 -5.18 -0.93
C ALA A 129 11.32 -5.51 0.57
N ARG A 130 11.82 -4.61 1.42
CA ARG A 130 11.73 -4.70 2.88
C ARG A 130 11.47 -3.33 3.47
N ILE A 131 10.65 -3.28 4.53
CA ILE A 131 10.43 -2.07 5.31
C ILE A 131 11.44 -2.02 6.45
N ASP A 132 12.33 -1.04 6.43
CA ASP A 132 13.33 -0.84 7.46
C ASP A 132 12.78 -0.10 8.67
N ARG A 133 11.94 0.90 8.41
CA ARG A 133 11.36 1.75 9.46
C ARG A 133 10.01 2.29 8.98
N THR A 134 9.09 2.42 9.93
CA THR A 134 7.87 3.22 9.76
C THR A 134 7.74 4.25 10.85
N GLU A 135 7.15 5.39 10.52
CA GLU A 135 6.91 6.51 11.44
C GLU A 135 5.53 7.09 11.20
N VAL A 136 4.76 7.25 12.26
CA VAL A 136 3.48 7.96 12.24
C VAL A 136 3.74 9.42 12.52
N LEU A 137 3.39 10.28 11.57
CA LEU A 137 3.60 11.72 11.70
C LEU A 137 2.44 12.36 12.47
N ASP A 138 2.76 13.36 13.27
CA ASP A 138 1.77 14.12 14.04
C ASP A 138 2.09 15.62 14.00
N GLY A 139 1.07 16.44 14.19
CA GLY A 139 1.21 17.88 14.26
C GLY A 139 -0.14 18.60 14.22
N PRO A 140 -0.17 19.88 14.61
CA PRO A 140 -1.44 20.64 14.64
C PRO A 140 -2.14 20.69 13.28
N GLY A 141 -1.39 20.89 12.20
CA GLY A 141 -1.92 20.92 10.83
C GLY A 141 -2.52 19.58 10.40
N ILE A 142 -1.87 18.46 10.76
CA ILE A 142 -2.34 17.12 10.45
C ILE A 142 -3.69 16.85 11.11
N ARG A 143 -3.84 17.23 12.36
CA ARG A 143 -5.06 17.01 13.16
C ARG A 143 -6.27 17.80 12.66
N ILE A 144 -6.05 18.82 11.85
CA ILE A 144 -7.11 19.63 11.23
C ILE A 144 -7.41 19.14 9.81
N ALA A 145 -6.37 18.70 9.07
CA ALA A 145 -6.46 18.38 7.66
C ALA A 145 -7.01 16.97 7.36
N SER A 146 -6.92 16.04 8.32
CA SER A 146 -7.30 14.64 8.10
C SER A 146 -7.81 13.99 9.39
N ASP A 147 -8.63 12.96 9.27
CA ASP A 147 -9.02 12.06 10.36
C ASP A 147 -8.02 10.90 10.56
N HIS A 148 -7.04 10.74 9.65
CA HIS A 148 -5.90 9.83 9.77
C HIS A 148 -4.60 10.59 10.02
N ARG A 149 -3.64 9.96 10.69
CA ARG A 149 -2.25 10.41 10.73
C ARG A 149 -1.48 9.86 9.54
N PRO A 150 -0.64 10.67 8.86
CA PRO A 150 0.22 10.18 7.81
C PRO A 150 1.20 9.14 8.32
N LEU A 151 1.42 8.10 7.53
CA LEU A 151 2.41 7.07 7.78
C LEU A 151 3.56 7.23 6.78
N ALA A 152 4.79 7.32 7.27
CA ALA A 152 6.00 7.31 6.46
C ALA A 152 6.72 5.97 6.58
N ALA A 153 7.38 5.53 5.52
CA ALA A 153 8.21 4.32 5.53
C ALA A 153 9.55 4.53 4.84
N ARG A 154 10.60 3.93 5.40
CA ARG A 154 11.87 3.71 4.71
C ARG A 154 11.90 2.29 4.19
N ILE A 155 12.26 2.14 2.93
CA ILE A 155 12.21 0.87 2.21
C ILE A 155 13.58 0.58 1.64
N SER A 156 14.08 -0.64 1.86
CA SER A 156 15.24 -1.20 1.18
C SER A 156 14.81 -2.16 0.09
N LEU A 157 15.52 -2.12 -1.02
CA LEU A 157 15.34 -3.04 -2.13
C LEU A 157 16.53 -4.00 -2.14
N ALA A 158 16.28 -5.32 -2.26
CA ALA A 158 17.34 -6.31 -2.42
C ALA A 158 18.19 -5.98 -3.66
N CYS A 159 19.49 -6.27 -3.60
CA CYS A 159 20.31 -6.29 -4.80
C CYS A 159 19.78 -7.41 -5.70
N PRO A 160 19.64 -7.20 -7.01
CA PRO A 160 19.60 -8.33 -7.94
C PRO A 160 20.93 -9.08 -7.81
N ASP A 161 20.85 -10.39 -7.63
CA ASP A 161 22.02 -11.29 -7.70
C ASP A 161 22.65 -11.28 -9.09
#